data_9ee6e258f66d81ffd07b76aecf778a29
#
_entry.id   9ee6e258f66d81ffd07b76aecf778a29
#
_cell.length_a   1.000
_cell.length_b   1.000
_cell.length_c   1.000
_cell.angle_alpha   90.00
_cell.angle_beta   90.00
_cell.angle_gamma   90.00
#
_symmetry.space_group_name_H-M   'P 1'
#
loop_
_entity.id
_entity.type
_entity.pdbx_description
1 polymer ?
#
loop_
_entity_poly.entity_id
_entity_poly.type
_entity_poly.pdbx_seq_one_letter_code
_entity_poly.pdbx_strand_id
1 'polypeptide(L)'
;MENERIKAIHDAAVHLFLQQGYARTQISHIAKEVGVSVGTIYHDFAGKQEIMHFVLKCTISPGYLEKDFERPVTDDLFRGLEEEIMQVFRKSAENFSGRLKQGKEAYDFPSLISDAFDMLAQYAVGCLFIEKNQFDFPVLARNYREYREHFFAAMTGYLSL
;
A
#
# COMPACT_ATOMS: atom_id res chain seq x y z
N MET A 1 -24.29 -4.09 -0.27
CA MET A 1 -24.46 -2.86 0.58
C MET A 1 -23.41 -2.76 1.67
N GLU A 2 -23.18 -3.79 2.47
CA GLU A 2 -22.20 -3.68 3.57
C GLU A 2 -20.74 -3.67 3.07
N ASN A 3 -20.41 -4.45 2.07
CA ASN A 3 -19.09 -4.43 1.44
C ASN A 3 -18.84 -3.12 0.65
N GLU A 4 -19.88 -2.53 0.07
CA GLU A 4 -19.78 -1.22 -0.60
C GLU A 4 -19.42 -0.10 0.40
N ARG A 5 -19.89 -0.19 1.65
CA ARG A 5 -19.53 0.79 2.68
C ARG A 5 -18.08 0.62 3.16
N ILE A 6 -17.60 -0.60 3.32
CA ILE A 6 -16.17 -0.87 3.60
C ILE A 6 -15.29 -0.29 2.49
N LYS A 7 -15.68 -0.49 1.24
CA LYS A 7 -14.97 0.07 0.08
C LYS A 7 -14.98 1.61 0.09
N ALA A 8 -16.13 2.22 0.36
CA ALA A 8 -16.25 3.68 0.47
C ALA A 8 -15.36 4.24 1.60
N ILE A 9 -15.30 3.57 2.75
CA ILE A 9 -14.43 3.95 3.87
C ILE A 9 -12.96 3.81 3.48
N HIS A 10 -12.58 2.71 2.82
CA HIS A 10 -11.23 2.50 2.29
C HIS A 10 -10.82 3.64 1.34
N ASP A 11 -11.64 3.94 0.33
CA ASP A 11 -11.34 4.95 -0.69
C ASP A 11 -11.22 6.36 -0.07
N ALA A 12 -12.13 6.71 0.84
CA ALA A 12 -12.06 7.97 1.59
C ALA A 12 -10.79 8.05 2.46
N ALA A 13 -10.43 6.95 3.13
CA ALA A 13 -9.22 6.90 3.95
C ALA A 13 -7.95 7.04 3.10
N VAL A 14 -7.86 6.32 1.96
CA VAL A 14 -6.75 6.47 1.00
C VAL A 14 -6.61 7.93 0.57
N HIS A 15 -7.70 8.56 0.13
CA HIS A 15 -7.71 9.96 -0.29
C HIS A 15 -7.20 10.89 0.81
N LEU A 16 -7.78 10.81 2.01
CA LEU A 16 -7.43 11.70 3.12
C LEU A 16 -6.00 11.46 3.65
N PHE A 17 -5.57 10.20 3.77
CA PHE A 17 -4.22 9.88 4.23
C PHE A 17 -3.14 10.35 3.25
N LEU A 18 -3.40 10.32 1.94
CA LEU A 18 -2.49 10.85 0.94
C LEU A 18 -2.53 12.38 0.85
N GLN A 19 -3.71 12.99 1.01
CA GLN A 19 -3.87 14.44 0.89
C GLN A 19 -3.31 15.19 2.09
N GLN A 20 -3.72 14.83 3.31
CA GLN A 20 -3.38 15.56 4.54
C GLN A 20 -2.51 14.79 5.54
N GLY A 21 -2.28 13.50 5.32
CA GLY A 21 -1.52 12.62 6.18
C GLY A 21 -2.35 11.90 7.22
N TYR A 22 -1.84 10.74 7.69
CA TYR A 22 -2.49 9.89 8.69
C TYR A 22 -2.72 10.64 10.03
N ALA A 23 -1.68 11.32 10.54
CA ALA A 23 -1.75 12.01 11.83
C ALA A 23 -2.86 13.09 11.86
N ARG A 24 -3.07 13.80 10.76
CA ARG A 24 -4.06 14.88 10.65
C ARG A 24 -5.46 14.41 10.29
N THR A 25 -5.61 13.15 9.89
CA THR A 25 -6.91 12.58 9.54
C THR A 25 -7.61 12.06 10.79
N GLN A 26 -8.86 12.44 10.98
CA GLN A 26 -9.73 11.98 12.05
C GLN A 26 -10.85 11.11 11.48
N ILE A 27 -11.42 10.24 12.31
CA ILE A 27 -12.59 9.42 11.92
C ILE A 27 -13.75 10.29 11.41
N SER A 28 -13.95 11.46 12.00
CA SER A 28 -14.98 12.42 11.56
C SER A 28 -14.76 12.94 10.14
N HIS A 29 -13.50 13.06 9.70
CA HIS A 29 -13.20 13.45 8.31
C HIS A 29 -13.59 12.33 7.33
N ILE A 30 -13.26 11.08 7.67
CA ILE A 30 -13.63 9.90 6.87
C ILE A 30 -15.15 9.77 6.82
N ALA A 31 -15.84 9.88 7.96
CA ALA A 31 -17.29 9.80 8.05
C ALA A 31 -17.97 10.87 7.17
N LYS A 32 -17.46 12.10 7.20
CA LYS A 32 -17.96 13.21 6.37
C LYS A 32 -17.79 12.92 4.87
N GLU A 33 -16.63 12.40 4.48
CA GLU A 33 -16.34 12.12 3.08
C GLU A 33 -17.21 10.96 2.53
N VAL A 34 -17.42 9.93 3.34
CA VAL A 34 -18.32 8.80 3.00
C VAL A 34 -19.79 9.20 3.06
N GLY A 35 -20.15 10.25 3.81
CA GLY A 35 -21.54 10.67 4.01
C GLY A 35 -22.29 9.85 5.06
N VAL A 36 -21.60 9.35 6.09
CA VAL A 36 -22.17 8.56 7.19
C VAL A 36 -21.87 9.17 8.55
N SER A 37 -22.52 8.66 9.59
CA SER A 37 -22.19 9.05 10.97
C SER A 37 -20.85 8.48 11.43
N VAL A 38 -20.20 9.12 12.40
CA VAL A 38 -19.01 8.59 13.07
C VAL A 38 -19.28 7.23 13.72
N GLY A 39 -20.48 7.04 14.29
CA GLY A 39 -20.89 5.76 14.85
C GLY A 39 -20.96 4.64 13.79
N THR A 40 -21.31 4.96 12.56
CA THR A 40 -21.30 4.00 11.44
C THR A 40 -19.88 3.54 11.12
N ILE A 41 -18.89 4.44 11.15
CA ILE A 41 -17.49 4.05 10.97
C ILE A 41 -17.05 3.09 12.07
N TYR A 42 -17.35 3.38 13.35
CA TYR A 42 -17.01 2.51 14.47
C TYR A 42 -17.75 1.18 14.48
N HIS A 43 -18.90 1.10 13.81
CA HIS A 43 -19.56 -0.19 13.57
C HIS A 43 -18.74 -1.07 12.64
N ASP A 44 -18.07 -0.49 11.64
CA ASP A 44 -17.33 -1.24 10.63
C ASP A 44 -15.83 -1.45 10.97
N PHE A 45 -15.20 -0.50 11.65
CA PHE A 45 -13.78 -0.53 12.05
C PHE A 45 -13.63 -0.10 13.51
N ALA A 46 -12.79 -0.79 14.26
CA ALA A 46 -12.54 -0.46 15.66
C ALA A 46 -11.91 0.94 15.84
N GLY A 47 -11.16 1.43 14.84
CA GLY A 47 -10.58 2.76 14.88
C GLY A 47 -9.83 3.15 13.62
N LYS A 48 -9.14 4.29 13.69
CA LYS A 48 -8.36 4.83 12.56
C LYS A 48 -7.16 3.94 12.21
N GLN A 49 -6.55 3.30 13.19
CA GLN A 49 -5.42 2.40 12.99
C GLN A 49 -5.83 1.18 12.16
N GLU A 50 -6.97 0.57 12.47
CA GLU A 50 -7.51 -0.57 11.74
C GLU A 50 -7.87 -0.20 10.30
N ILE A 51 -8.40 0.99 10.07
CA ILE A 51 -8.64 1.50 8.70
C ILE A 51 -7.31 1.63 7.94
N MET A 52 -6.28 2.16 8.58
CA MET A 52 -4.96 2.29 7.98
C MET A 52 -4.33 0.93 7.66
N HIS A 53 -4.37 -0.02 8.59
CA HIS A 53 -3.89 -1.38 8.35
C HIS A 53 -4.66 -2.07 7.23
N PHE A 54 -5.99 -1.86 7.17
CA PHE A 54 -6.82 -2.35 6.09
C PHE A 54 -6.39 -1.77 4.72
N VAL A 55 -6.16 -0.47 4.64
CA VAL A 55 -5.63 0.20 3.43
C VAL A 55 -4.31 -0.42 3.00
N LEU A 56 -3.35 -0.57 3.92
CA LEU A 56 -2.05 -1.17 3.63
C LEU A 56 -2.19 -2.63 3.18
N LYS A 57 -3.07 -3.41 3.80
CA LYS A 57 -3.33 -4.80 3.39
C LYS A 57 -3.89 -4.88 1.97
N CYS A 58 -4.80 -3.97 1.59
CA CYS A 58 -5.34 -3.92 0.25
C CYS A 58 -4.28 -3.59 -0.81
N THR A 59 -3.22 -2.84 -0.48
CA THR A 59 -2.14 -2.54 -1.42
C THR A 59 -1.33 -3.76 -1.83
N ILE A 60 -1.13 -4.71 -0.92
CA ILE A 60 -0.35 -5.93 -1.17
C ILE A 60 -1.22 -7.15 -1.53
N SER A 61 -2.53 -7.04 -1.37
CA SER A 61 -3.50 -8.10 -1.63
C SER A 61 -4.76 -7.50 -2.28
N PRO A 62 -4.74 -7.23 -3.60
CA PRO A 62 -5.83 -6.51 -4.29
C PRO A 62 -7.22 -7.11 -4.09
N GLY A 63 -7.32 -8.44 -4.01
CA GLY A 63 -8.60 -9.13 -3.75
C GLY A 63 -9.08 -9.07 -2.29
N TYR A 64 -8.31 -8.43 -1.40
CA TYR A 64 -8.68 -8.35 0.01
C TYR A 64 -9.94 -7.52 0.24
N LEU A 65 -10.13 -6.45 -0.54
CA LEU A 65 -11.29 -5.57 -0.46
C LEU A 65 -12.63 -6.25 -0.78
N GLU A 66 -12.60 -7.36 -1.52
CA GLU A 66 -13.78 -8.12 -1.91
C GLU A 66 -14.18 -9.21 -0.90
N LYS A 67 -13.43 -9.36 0.19
CA LYS A 67 -13.74 -10.35 1.24
C LYS A 67 -14.84 -9.87 2.16
N ASP A 68 -15.52 -10.82 2.77
CA ASP A 68 -16.42 -10.55 3.89
C ASP A 68 -15.60 -10.46 5.19
N PHE A 69 -15.96 -9.50 6.04
CA PHE A 69 -15.29 -9.23 7.31
C PHE A 69 -16.27 -9.30 8.47
N GLU A 70 -15.84 -9.93 9.54
CA GLU A 70 -16.48 -9.79 10.84
C GLU A 70 -16.31 -8.35 11.35
N ARG A 71 -17.33 -7.78 11.97
CA ARG A 71 -17.36 -6.37 12.37
C ARG A 71 -17.46 -6.19 13.87
N PRO A 72 -16.81 -5.16 14.38
CA PRO A 72 -15.89 -4.25 13.70
C PRO A 72 -14.60 -4.96 13.26
N VAL A 73 -14.01 -4.50 12.15
CA VAL A 73 -12.65 -4.91 11.75
C VAL A 73 -11.68 -4.48 12.82
N THR A 74 -10.87 -5.40 13.32
CA THR A 74 -9.91 -5.20 14.42
C THR A 74 -8.48 -5.52 13.96
N ASP A 75 -7.49 -5.04 14.73
CA ASP A 75 -6.07 -5.28 14.47
C ASP A 75 -5.66 -6.76 14.48
N ASP A 76 -6.46 -7.64 15.05
CA ASP A 76 -6.20 -9.08 15.03
C ASP A 76 -6.05 -9.64 13.61
N LEU A 77 -6.73 -9.02 12.63
CA LEU A 77 -6.64 -9.38 11.21
C LEU A 77 -5.32 -8.97 10.56
N PHE A 78 -4.55 -8.10 11.21
CA PHE A 78 -3.36 -7.48 10.63
C PHE A 78 -2.07 -7.84 11.38
N ARG A 79 -2.09 -8.90 12.18
CA ARG A 79 -0.89 -9.40 12.86
C ARG A 79 0.19 -9.74 11.83
N GLY A 80 1.38 -9.15 12.00
CA GLY A 80 2.51 -9.37 11.09
C GLY A 80 2.40 -8.65 9.73
N LEU A 81 1.49 -7.69 9.59
CA LEU A 81 1.27 -6.96 8.33
C LEU A 81 2.53 -6.25 7.82
N GLU A 82 3.32 -5.62 8.69
CA GLU A 82 4.56 -4.96 8.28
C GLU A 82 5.56 -5.94 7.64
N GLU A 83 5.73 -7.11 8.27
CA GLU A 83 6.60 -8.16 7.72
C GLU A 83 6.05 -8.69 6.38
N GLU A 84 4.73 -8.87 6.28
CA GLU A 84 4.08 -9.29 5.03
C GLU A 84 4.31 -8.27 3.91
N ILE A 85 4.17 -6.97 4.18
CA ILE A 85 4.45 -5.90 3.23
C ILE A 85 5.91 -5.97 2.77
N MET A 86 6.84 -6.13 3.70
CA MET A 86 8.27 -6.22 3.40
C MET A 86 8.61 -7.44 2.56
N GLN A 87 8.00 -8.59 2.83
CA GLN A 87 8.19 -9.80 2.02
C GLN A 87 7.68 -9.61 0.59
N VAL A 88 6.51 -8.98 0.41
CA VAL A 88 5.97 -8.67 -0.91
C VAL A 88 6.89 -7.72 -1.68
N PHE A 89 7.37 -6.66 -1.06
CA PHE A 89 8.29 -5.72 -1.70
C PHE A 89 9.63 -6.37 -2.04
N ARG A 90 10.21 -7.16 -1.13
CA ARG A 90 11.45 -7.88 -1.37
C ARG A 90 11.33 -8.84 -2.55
N LYS A 91 10.27 -9.66 -2.58
CA LYS A 91 10.02 -10.58 -3.67
C LYS A 91 9.83 -9.88 -5.01
N SER A 92 9.11 -8.75 -5.03
CA SER A 92 8.92 -7.92 -6.21
C SER A 92 10.27 -7.36 -6.71
N ALA A 93 11.12 -6.87 -5.81
CA ALA A 93 12.45 -6.37 -6.13
C ALA A 93 13.38 -7.45 -6.68
N GLU A 94 13.37 -8.64 -6.07
CA GLU A 94 14.18 -9.78 -6.49
C GLU A 94 13.78 -10.24 -7.89
N ASN A 95 12.46 -10.35 -8.16
CA ASN A 95 11.94 -10.71 -9.48
C ASN A 95 12.34 -9.70 -10.55
N PHE A 96 12.20 -8.41 -10.26
CA PHE A 96 12.57 -7.34 -11.17
C PHE A 96 14.09 -7.31 -11.42
N SER A 97 14.90 -7.37 -10.36
CA SER A 97 16.36 -7.42 -10.47
C SER A 97 16.85 -8.66 -11.22
N GLY A 98 16.19 -9.80 -11.04
CA GLY A 98 16.46 -11.03 -11.78
C GLY A 98 16.28 -10.87 -13.29
N ARG A 99 15.24 -10.17 -13.73
CA ARG A 99 15.01 -9.86 -15.15
C ARG A 99 16.08 -8.92 -15.70
N LEU A 100 16.43 -7.88 -14.96
CA LEU A 100 17.48 -6.92 -15.34
C LEU A 100 18.84 -7.60 -15.56
N LYS A 101 19.17 -8.61 -14.77
CA LYS A 101 20.42 -9.39 -14.89
C LYS A 101 20.50 -10.24 -16.16
N GLN A 102 19.39 -10.51 -16.83
CA GLN A 102 19.36 -11.27 -18.08
C GLN A 102 19.98 -10.49 -19.25
N GLY A 103 20.16 -9.17 -19.09
CA GLY A 103 20.72 -8.29 -20.10
C GLY A 103 19.75 -7.86 -21.18
N LYS A 104 20.16 -6.87 -21.99
CA LYS A 104 19.29 -6.19 -22.96
C LYS A 104 18.80 -7.07 -24.10
N GLU A 105 19.51 -8.17 -24.40
CA GLU A 105 19.11 -9.12 -25.44
C GLU A 105 17.92 -9.99 -25.02
N ALA A 106 17.89 -10.41 -23.74
CA ALA A 106 16.83 -11.27 -23.20
C ALA A 106 15.68 -10.47 -22.58
N TYR A 107 15.94 -9.24 -22.16
CA TYR A 107 14.99 -8.34 -21.52
C TYR A 107 15.18 -6.93 -22.08
N ASP A 108 14.41 -6.60 -23.09
CA ASP A 108 14.52 -5.35 -23.81
C ASP A 108 13.95 -4.13 -23.07
N PHE A 109 14.28 -2.94 -23.54
CA PHE A 109 13.84 -1.70 -22.91
C PHE A 109 12.30 -1.51 -22.88
N PRO A 110 11.53 -1.83 -23.96
CA PRO A 110 10.08 -1.80 -23.88
C PRO A 110 9.50 -2.69 -22.78
N SER A 111 10.00 -3.91 -22.63
CA SER A 111 9.59 -4.83 -21.57
C SER A 111 9.92 -4.28 -20.17
N LEU A 112 11.11 -3.68 -20.00
CA LEU A 112 11.50 -3.00 -18.77
C LEU A 112 10.51 -1.88 -18.40
N ILE A 113 10.15 -1.04 -19.35
CA ILE A 113 9.22 0.07 -19.10
C ILE A 113 7.84 -0.46 -18.75
N SER A 114 7.33 -1.47 -19.46
CA SER A 114 6.03 -2.08 -19.17
C SER A 114 5.99 -2.65 -17.74
N ASP A 115 6.99 -3.45 -17.38
CA ASP A 115 7.06 -4.07 -16.05
C ASP A 115 7.22 -3.04 -14.93
N ALA A 116 7.96 -1.96 -15.16
CA ALA A 116 8.12 -0.87 -14.21
C ALA A 116 6.78 -0.12 -13.98
N PHE A 117 6.02 0.13 -15.06
CA PHE A 117 4.69 0.75 -14.94
C PHE A 117 3.71 -0.16 -14.23
N ASP A 118 3.69 -1.46 -14.52
CA ASP A 118 2.80 -2.43 -13.86
C ASP A 118 3.10 -2.51 -12.35
N MET A 119 4.36 -2.53 -11.98
CA MET A 119 4.78 -2.53 -10.58
C MET A 119 4.41 -1.22 -9.87
N LEU A 120 4.63 -0.07 -10.51
CA LEU A 120 4.21 1.22 -9.97
C LEU A 120 2.68 1.30 -9.82
N ALA A 121 1.92 0.84 -10.81
CA ALA A 121 0.46 0.83 -10.75
C ALA A 121 -0.05 -0.04 -9.58
N GLN A 122 0.57 -1.19 -9.36
CA GLN A 122 0.19 -2.11 -8.30
C GLN A 122 0.47 -1.57 -6.90
N TYR A 123 1.63 -0.92 -6.68
CA TYR A 123 2.09 -0.56 -5.35
C TYR A 123 2.10 0.95 -5.05
N ALA A 124 1.70 1.80 -6.01
CA ALA A 124 1.80 3.26 -5.91
C ALA A 124 1.13 3.81 -4.64
N VAL A 125 -0.08 3.37 -4.33
CA VAL A 125 -0.82 3.85 -3.15
C VAL A 125 -0.06 3.54 -1.86
N GLY A 126 0.44 2.30 -1.72
CA GLY A 126 1.22 1.88 -0.55
C GLY A 126 2.54 2.66 -0.42
N CYS A 127 3.25 2.83 -1.52
CA CYS A 127 4.51 3.59 -1.57
C CYS A 127 4.29 5.06 -1.18
N LEU A 128 3.31 5.72 -1.78
CA LEU A 128 2.96 7.12 -1.47
C LEU A 128 2.48 7.28 -0.03
N PHE A 129 1.71 6.30 0.48
CA PHE A 129 1.28 6.30 1.87
C PHE A 129 2.49 6.24 2.83
N ILE A 130 3.43 5.32 2.59
CA ILE A 130 4.64 5.18 3.42
C ILE A 130 5.49 6.45 3.36
N GLU A 131 5.71 7.02 2.18
CA GLU A 131 6.48 8.26 2.03
C GLU A 131 5.82 9.45 2.73
N LYS A 132 4.51 9.58 2.61
CA LYS A 132 3.76 10.68 3.22
C LYS A 132 3.74 10.61 4.74
N ASN A 133 3.74 9.40 5.30
CA ASN A 133 3.54 9.14 6.73
C ASN A 133 4.79 8.52 7.39
N GLN A 134 5.98 8.83 6.90
CA GLN A 134 7.24 8.22 7.36
C GLN A 134 7.52 8.38 8.87
N PHE A 135 7.00 9.45 9.49
CA PHE A 135 7.17 9.70 10.92
C PHE A 135 6.23 8.85 11.77
N ASP A 136 5.07 8.47 11.25
CA ASP A 136 4.09 7.61 11.93
C ASP A 136 4.49 6.14 11.83
N PHE A 137 5.24 5.75 10.78
CA PHE A 137 5.65 4.38 10.48
C PHE A 137 7.15 4.26 10.17
N PRO A 138 8.05 4.57 11.13
CA PRO A 138 9.47 4.72 10.87
C PRO A 138 10.17 3.44 10.42
N VAL A 139 9.75 2.28 10.92
CA VAL A 139 10.34 0.98 10.53
C VAL A 139 9.97 0.66 9.08
N LEU A 140 8.68 0.79 8.73
CA LEU A 140 8.20 0.55 7.38
C LEU A 140 8.82 1.54 6.38
N ALA A 141 8.95 2.81 6.75
CA ALA A 141 9.57 3.84 5.91
C ALA A 141 11.06 3.59 5.66
N ARG A 142 11.80 3.12 6.69
CA ARG A 142 13.22 2.76 6.53
C ARG A 142 13.38 1.59 5.57
N ASN A 143 12.63 0.53 5.76
CA ASN A 143 12.67 -0.65 4.92
C ASN A 143 12.27 -0.34 3.47
N TYR A 144 11.23 0.50 3.27
CA TYR A 144 10.83 0.97 1.96
C TYR A 144 11.93 1.78 1.26
N ARG A 145 12.66 2.63 2.00
CA ARG A 145 13.78 3.41 1.46
C ARG A 145 14.91 2.49 0.98
N GLU A 146 15.29 1.49 1.76
CA GLU A 146 16.29 0.49 1.38
C GLU A 146 15.87 -0.27 0.11
N TYR A 147 14.60 -0.68 0.05
CA TYR A 147 14.02 -1.30 -1.14
C TYR A 147 14.11 -0.40 -2.38
N ARG A 148 13.76 0.87 -2.25
CA ARG A 148 13.82 1.86 -3.33
C ARG A 148 15.25 2.10 -3.82
N GLU A 149 16.22 2.19 -2.92
CA GLU A 149 17.63 2.36 -3.26
C GLU A 149 18.16 1.17 -4.06
N HIS A 150 17.84 -0.05 -3.66
CA HIS A 150 18.21 -1.26 -4.41
C HIS A 150 17.56 -1.31 -5.80
N PHE A 151 16.32 -0.91 -5.90
CA PHE A 151 15.60 -0.83 -7.17
C PHE A 151 16.27 0.16 -8.14
N PHE A 152 16.59 1.36 -7.69
CA PHE A 152 17.28 2.35 -8.51
C PHE A 152 18.69 1.93 -8.90
N ALA A 153 19.43 1.30 -8.00
CA ALA A 153 20.77 0.77 -8.30
C ALA A 153 20.70 -0.30 -9.40
N ALA A 154 19.74 -1.22 -9.33
CA ALA A 154 19.53 -2.24 -10.35
C ALA A 154 19.17 -1.65 -11.72
N MET A 155 18.27 -0.66 -11.76
CA MET A 155 17.90 0.09 -12.97
C MET A 155 19.10 0.81 -13.59
N THR A 156 19.87 1.52 -12.76
CA THR A 156 21.08 2.24 -13.22
C THR A 156 22.10 1.26 -13.80
N GLY A 157 22.33 0.12 -13.16
CA GLY A 157 23.21 -0.92 -13.68
C GLY A 157 22.77 -1.43 -15.06
N TYR A 158 21.49 -1.70 -15.25
CA TYR A 158 20.95 -2.13 -16.55
C TYR A 158 21.11 -1.06 -17.64
N LEU A 159 20.84 0.21 -17.33
CA LEU A 159 20.93 1.30 -18.30
C LEU A 159 22.37 1.65 -18.68
N SER A 160 23.34 1.31 -17.85
CA SER A 160 24.77 1.56 -18.06
C SER A 160 25.47 0.50 -18.94
N LEU A 161 24.77 -0.61 -19.23
CA LEU A 161 25.27 -1.65 -20.16
C LEU A 161 25.02 -1.23 -21.62
#